data_ea9c2bcbdb3f54b86084ddf82d97e91d
#
_entry.id   ea9c2bcbdb3f54b86084ddf82d97e91d
#
_cell.length_a   1.000
_cell.length_b   1.000
_cell.length_c   1.000
_cell.angle_alpha   90.00
_cell.angle_beta   90.00
_cell.angle_gamma   90.00
#
_symmetry.space_group_name_H-M   'P 1'
#
loop_
_entity.id
_entity.type
_entity.pdbx_description
1 polymer ?
#
loop_
_entity_poly.entity_id
_entity_poly.type
_entity_poly.pdbx_seq_one_letter_code
_entity_poly.pdbx_strand_id
1 'polypeptide(L)'
;MTYPRLSLIALLVSFATHADADIFEPLGPSQSDFGGVGLLQMPTARMAKTGEFSVNYFDDDQYRRWSMSVQPFDWLEATLRYTDVRTRLYSANPDFSGDQTYKDKGMDIKVRLLEESTWIPNISLGFRDLMGTGLFDSEYVVGTKRVGPFDFTLGMGWGNMGESGNITNPFCKWKDDWCSRDDSY
;
A
#
# COMPACT_ATOMS: atom_id res chain seq x y z
N MET A 1 12.08 -28.96 -43.94
CA MET A 1 11.63 -27.69 -43.30
C MET A 1 10.55 -28.01 -42.33
N THR A 2 10.90 -28.32 -41.10
CA THR A 2 9.93 -28.80 -40.10
C THR A 2 10.48 -28.55 -38.70
N TYR A 3 9.65 -27.91 -37.91
CA TYR A 3 9.49 -27.97 -36.48
C TYR A 3 10.16 -26.91 -35.57
N PRO A 4 9.50 -25.74 -35.39
CA PRO A 4 9.65 -24.99 -34.15
C PRO A 4 8.44 -25.09 -33.19
N ARG A 5 7.38 -25.87 -33.55
CA ARG A 5 6.14 -25.87 -32.73
C ARG A 5 6.14 -26.81 -31.54
N LEU A 6 6.97 -27.83 -31.55
CA LEU A 6 7.05 -28.80 -30.42
C LEU A 6 7.83 -28.26 -29.21
N SER A 7 8.79 -27.39 -29.42
CA SER A 7 9.62 -26.82 -28.36
C SER A 7 8.85 -25.83 -27.46
N LEU A 8 7.87 -25.12 -28.02
CA LEU A 8 7.07 -24.15 -27.28
C LEU A 8 6.06 -24.82 -26.35
N ILE A 9 5.50 -25.95 -26.78
CA ILE A 9 4.55 -26.75 -25.97
C ILE A 9 5.29 -27.44 -24.82
N ALA A 10 6.51 -27.94 -25.06
CA ALA A 10 7.33 -28.54 -24.01
C ALA A 10 7.75 -27.52 -22.95
N LEU A 11 7.99 -26.24 -23.30
CA LEU A 11 8.31 -25.19 -22.36
C LEU A 11 7.09 -24.81 -21.49
N LEU A 12 5.89 -24.76 -22.06
CA LEU A 12 4.65 -24.45 -21.33
C LEU A 12 4.27 -25.59 -20.35
N VAL A 13 4.54 -26.85 -20.71
CA VAL A 13 4.27 -27.98 -19.81
C VAL A 13 5.27 -28.05 -18.66
N SER A 14 6.51 -27.60 -18.84
CA SER A 14 7.52 -27.59 -17.79
C SER A 14 7.25 -26.57 -16.69
N PHE A 15 6.50 -25.51 -16.97
CA PHE A 15 6.06 -24.54 -15.95
C PHE A 15 4.84 -25.02 -15.13
N ALA A 16 4.08 -25.98 -15.64
CA ALA A 16 2.88 -26.48 -14.95
C ALA A 16 3.16 -27.55 -13.88
N THR A 17 4.37 -28.08 -13.81
CA THR A 17 4.69 -29.23 -12.92
C THR A 17 5.30 -28.83 -11.58
N HIS A 18 5.39 -27.55 -11.24
CA HIS A 18 5.96 -27.08 -9.97
C HIS A 18 4.97 -26.26 -9.14
N ALA A 19 3.69 -26.33 -9.46
CA ALA A 19 2.63 -25.81 -8.62
C ALA A 19 2.10 -26.94 -7.72
N ASP A 20 2.92 -27.47 -6.84
CA ASP A 20 2.43 -28.02 -5.58
C ASP A 20 1.99 -26.81 -4.75
N ALA A 21 0.85 -26.24 -5.14
CA ALA A 21 0.14 -25.30 -4.31
C ALA A 21 -0.34 -26.12 -3.11
N ASP A 22 0.33 -25.98 -2.00
CA ASP A 22 -0.18 -26.45 -0.72
C ASP A 22 -1.43 -25.60 -0.44
N ILE A 23 -2.60 -26.10 -0.87
CA ILE A 23 -3.90 -25.42 -0.73
C ILE A 23 -4.28 -25.13 0.73
N PHE A 24 -3.46 -25.56 1.67
CA PHE A 24 -3.59 -25.33 3.10
C PHE A 24 -2.55 -24.35 3.66
N GLU A 25 -1.63 -23.80 2.86
CA GLU A 25 -0.84 -22.68 3.37
C GLU A 25 -1.78 -21.53 3.75
N PRO A 26 -1.67 -21.02 4.97
CA PRO A 26 -2.46 -19.87 5.37
C PRO A 26 -2.16 -18.72 4.39
N LEU A 27 -3.22 -18.14 3.82
CA LEU A 27 -3.10 -16.97 2.98
C LEU A 27 -2.27 -15.93 3.74
N GLY A 28 -1.30 -15.34 3.07
CA GLY A 28 -0.52 -14.23 3.61
C GLY A 28 -1.41 -13.05 4.01
N PRO A 29 -0.87 -12.03 4.65
CA PRO A 29 -1.64 -10.85 5.01
C PRO A 29 -2.23 -10.20 3.75
N SER A 30 -3.47 -9.69 3.86
CA SER A 30 -4.15 -9.01 2.76
C SER A 30 -3.45 -7.70 2.40
N GLN A 31 -3.68 -7.21 1.18
CA GLN A 31 -3.26 -5.88 0.75
C GLN A 31 -4.39 -4.87 0.91
N SER A 32 -4.01 -3.63 1.20
CA SER A 32 -4.94 -2.51 1.24
C SER A 32 -5.21 -1.96 -0.18
N ASP A 33 -6.24 -1.14 -0.32
CA ASP A 33 -6.56 -0.42 -1.56
C ASP A 33 -5.43 0.52 -2.00
N PHE A 34 -4.53 0.87 -1.11
CA PHE A 34 -3.32 1.66 -1.38
C PHE A 34 -2.13 0.82 -1.82
N GLY A 35 -2.20 -0.51 -1.68
CA GLY A 35 -1.23 -1.47 -2.19
C GLY A 35 -0.44 -2.21 -1.12
N GLY A 36 0.08 -1.58 -0.11
CA GLY A 36 0.82 -2.24 0.98
C GLY A 36 -0.05 -3.16 1.83
N VAL A 37 0.59 -3.97 2.67
CA VAL A 37 -0.12 -4.89 3.58
C VAL A 37 -1.05 -4.12 4.52
N GLY A 38 -2.34 -4.47 4.47
CA GLY A 38 -3.40 -3.80 5.23
C GLY A 38 -4.78 -4.40 4.99
N LEU A 39 -5.81 -3.71 5.47
CA LEU A 39 -7.22 -4.08 5.34
C LEU A 39 -7.99 -2.93 4.70
N LEU A 40 -8.56 -3.12 3.51
CA LEU A 40 -9.25 -2.06 2.77
C LEU A 40 -8.37 -0.79 2.73
N GLN A 41 -8.79 0.30 3.37
CA GLN A 41 -8.03 1.55 3.43
C GLN A 41 -7.12 1.68 4.67
N MET A 42 -7.22 0.74 5.60
CA MET A 42 -6.50 0.78 6.88
C MET A 42 -5.20 0.00 6.82
N PRO A 43 -4.07 0.60 7.23
CA PRO A 43 -2.83 -0.14 7.40
C PRO A 43 -2.91 -1.08 8.59
N THR A 44 -2.15 -2.18 8.52
CA THR A 44 -1.88 -3.05 9.67
C THR A 44 -0.39 -3.08 9.96
N ALA A 45 0.00 -3.57 11.14
CA ALA A 45 1.42 -3.78 11.46
C ALA A 45 1.97 -5.09 10.88
N ARG A 46 1.16 -5.83 10.14
CA ARG A 46 1.60 -7.04 9.43
C ARG A 46 2.51 -6.67 8.26
N MET A 47 3.46 -7.56 7.98
CA MET A 47 4.39 -7.47 6.86
C MET A 47 4.22 -8.67 5.94
N ALA A 48 4.50 -8.52 4.66
CA ALA A 48 4.64 -9.62 3.72
C ALA A 48 5.94 -10.41 3.99
N LYS A 49 6.15 -11.52 3.30
CA LYS A 49 7.39 -12.28 3.39
C LYS A 49 8.53 -11.48 2.73
N THR A 50 9.73 -11.54 3.29
CA THR A 50 10.93 -10.94 2.67
C THR A 50 11.12 -11.46 1.25
N GLY A 51 11.34 -10.54 0.30
CA GLY A 51 11.45 -10.82 -1.12
C GLY A 51 10.10 -10.91 -1.85
N GLU A 52 8.98 -10.78 -1.14
CA GLU A 52 7.65 -10.78 -1.78
C GLU A 52 7.46 -9.49 -2.58
N PHE A 53 6.91 -9.68 -3.77
CA PHE A 53 6.50 -8.60 -4.67
C PHE A 53 5.02 -8.79 -5.01
N SER A 54 4.27 -7.72 -4.97
CA SER A 54 2.85 -7.76 -5.28
C SER A 54 2.43 -6.59 -6.16
N VAL A 55 1.40 -6.83 -6.97
CA VAL A 55 0.75 -5.81 -7.80
C VAL A 55 -0.72 -5.80 -7.40
N ASN A 56 -1.25 -4.63 -7.12
CA ASN A 56 -2.64 -4.45 -6.77
C ASN A 56 -3.31 -3.46 -7.72
N TYR A 57 -4.56 -3.74 -8.04
CA TYR A 57 -5.44 -2.86 -8.81
C TYR A 57 -6.73 -2.64 -8.03
N PHE A 58 -7.06 -1.38 -7.81
CA PHE A 58 -8.28 -0.94 -7.15
C PHE A 58 -9.05 0.00 -8.07
N ASP A 59 -10.36 -0.17 -8.15
CA ASP A 59 -11.23 0.67 -8.99
C ASP A 59 -12.57 0.90 -8.28
N ASP A 60 -12.90 2.16 -8.02
CA ASP A 60 -14.21 2.61 -7.55
C ASP A 60 -14.68 3.85 -8.35
N ASP A 61 -15.79 4.43 -7.95
CA ASP A 61 -16.37 5.60 -8.65
C ASP A 61 -15.46 6.85 -8.59
N GLN A 62 -14.68 6.98 -7.51
CA GLN A 62 -13.85 8.17 -7.24
C GLN A 62 -12.40 7.98 -7.65
N TYR A 63 -11.85 6.76 -7.46
CA TYR A 63 -10.43 6.48 -7.62
C TYR A 63 -10.19 5.22 -8.44
N ARG A 64 -9.13 5.28 -9.23
CA ARG A 64 -8.53 4.10 -9.85
C ARG A 64 -7.06 4.08 -9.46
N ARG A 65 -6.60 3.00 -8.82
CA ARG A 65 -5.23 2.88 -8.31
C ARG A 65 -4.55 1.65 -8.88
N TRP A 66 -3.30 1.84 -9.28
CA TRP A 66 -2.34 0.78 -9.54
C TRP A 66 -1.23 0.92 -8.53
N SER A 67 -0.90 -0.15 -7.87
CA SER A 67 0.19 -0.16 -6.91
C SER A 67 1.07 -1.38 -7.07
N MET A 68 2.35 -1.19 -6.76
CA MET A 68 3.38 -2.21 -6.74
C MET A 68 4.06 -2.14 -5.39
N SER A 69 4.02 -3.24 -4.64
CA SER A 69 4.63 -3.32 -3.31
C SER A 69 5.74 -4.34 -3.30
N VAL A 70 6.78 -4.06 -2.54
CA VAL A 70 7.92 -4.95 -2.33
C VAL A 70 8.28 -4.98 -0.86
N GLN A 71 8.62 -6.17 -0.37
CA GLN A 71 9.14 -6.41 0.97
C GLN A 71 10.65 -6.72 0.90
N PRO A 72 11.54 -5.72 0.81
CA PRO A 72 12.97 -5.98 0.64
C PRO A 72 13.60 -6.62 1.88
N PHE A 73 13.11 -6.28 3.06
CA PHE A 73 13.53 -6.82 4.35
C PHE A 73 12.30 -7.15 5.19
N ASP A 74 12.46 -7.99 6.19
CA ASP A 74 11.40 -8.40 7.11
C ASP A 74 10.77 -7.23 7.90
N TRP A 75 11.47 -6.10 8.00
CA TRP A 75 11.07 -4.89 8.70
C TRP A 75 10.69 -3.72 7.78
N LEU A 76 10.87 -3.83 6.46
CA LEU A 76 10.67 -2.73 5.50
C LEU A 76 9.74 -3.14 4.36
N GLU A 77 8.65 -2.42 4.18
CA GLU A 77 7.76 -2.47 3.02
C GLU A 77 7.83 -1.14 2.26
N ALA A 78 7.91 -1.21 0.95
CA ALA A 78 7.84 -0.05 0.07
C ALA A 78 6.77 -0.27 -0.99
N THR A 79 5.96 0.76 -1.28
CA THR A 79 4.88 0.71 -2.27
C THR A 79 4.97 1.91 -3.20
N LEU A 80 4.92 1.66 -4.49
CA LEU A 80 4.73 2.67 -5.52
C LEU A 80 3.27 2.68 -5.95
N ARG A 81 2.68 3.85 -6.02
CA ARG A 81 1.27 4.03 -6.35
C ARG A 81 1.07 5.04 -7.46
N TYR A 82 0.12 4.73 -8.34
CA TYR A 82 -0.41 5.65 -9.34
C TYR A 82 -1.93 5.70 -9.20
N THR A 83 -2.48 6.87 -8.91
CA THR A 83 -3.90 7.09 -8.68
C THR A 83 -4.48 8.01 -9.72
N ASP A 84 -5.57 7.59 -10.34
CA ASP A 84 -6.45 8.41 -11.16
C ASP A 84 -7.59 8.92 -10.29
N VAL A 85 -7.64 10.23 -10.05
CA VAL A 85 -8.67 10.89 -9.25
C VAL A 85 -9.79 11.36 -10.18
N ARG A 86 -10.85 10.56 -10.31
CA ARG A 86 -11.93 10.76 -11.28
C ARG A 86 -12.83 11.96 -10.96
N THR A 87 -12.85 12.37 -9.70
CA THR A 87 -13.67 13.50 -9.22
C THR A 87 -13.03 14.86 -9.42
N ARG A 88 -11.78 14.90 -9.90
CA ARG A 88 -11.02 16.14 -10.09
C ARG A 88 -10.41 16.20 -11.48
N LEU A 89 -10.58 17.33 -12.17
CA LEU A 89 -9.90 17.60 -13.43
C LEU A 89 -8.43 17.96 -13.21
N TYR A 90 -7.59 17.59 -14.17
CA TYR A 90 -6.16 17.90 -14.14
C TYR A 90 -5.90 19.42 -14.12
N SER A 91 -6.71 20.19 -14.85
CA SER A 91 -6.67 21.65 -14.89
C SER A 91 -8.07 22.23 -14.91
N ALA A 92 -8.22 23.41 -14.34
CA ALA A 92 -9.44 24.21 -14.47
C ALA A 92 -9.61 24.81 -15.87
N ASN A 93 -8.59 24.75 -16.72
CA ASN A 93 -8.66 25.24 -18.12
C ASN A 93 -8.91 24.08 -19.08
N PRO A 94 -10.13 23.98 -19.67
CA PRO A 94 -10.48 22.90 -20.59
C PRO A 94 -9.63 22.90 -21.88
N ASP A 95 -9.18 24.06 -22.35
CA ASP A 95 -8.33 24.17 -23.54
C ASP A 95 -6.95 23.53 -23.33
N PHE A 96 -6.52 23.39 -22.07
CA PHE A 96 -5.24 22.80 -21.71
C PHE A 96 -5.33 21.30 -21.45
N SER A 97 -6.33 20.85 -20.69
CA SER A 97 -6.44 19.47 -20.22
C SER A 97 -7.62 18.69 -20.78
N GLY A 98 -8.60 19.37 -21.42
CA GLY A 98 -9.86 18.72 -21.81
C GLY A 98 -10.53 18.07 -20.60
N ASP A 99 -11.00 16.84 -20.79
CA ASP A 99 -11.66 16.03 -19.76
C ASP A 99 -10.67 15.15 -18.96
N GLN A 100 -9.35 15.44 -19.03
CA GLN A 100 -8.35 14.65 -18.31
C GLN A 100 -8.53 14.79 -16.80
N THR A 101 -8.65 13.68 -16.12
CA THR A 101 -8.71 13.60 -14.67
C THR A 101 -7.33 13.78 -14.01
N TYR A 102 -7.32 14.17 -12.75
CA TYR A 102 -6.09 14.40 -12.00
C TYR A 102 -5.37 13.09 -11.73
N LYS A 103 -4.04 13.08 -11.88
CA LYS A 103 -3.16 11.92 -11.70
C LYS A 103 -2.22 12.17 -10.54
N ASP A 104 -2.34 11.32 -9.53
CA ASP A 104 -1.47 11.30 -8.36
C ASP A 104 -0.43 10.19 -8.48
N LYS A 105 0.78 10.47 -8.04
CA LYS A 105 1.88 9.49 -7.95
C LYS A 105 2.47 9.60 -6.56
N GLY A 106 2.51 8.48 -5.87
CA GLY A 106 3.01 8.42 -4.51
C GLY A 106 3.92 7.22 -4.27
N MET A 107 4.79 7.38 -3.30
CA MET A 107 5.60 6.32 -2.72
C MET A 107 5.29 6.23 -1.23
N ASP A 108 4.92 5.04 -0.79
CA ASP A 108 4.63 4.73 0.60
C ASP A 108 5.75 3.86 1.19
N ILE A 109 6.05 4.08 2.46
CA ILE A 109 7.01 3.27 3.21
C ILE A 109 6.37 2.87 4.54
N LYS A 110 6.53 1.58 4.91
CA LYS A 110 6.17 1.08 6.23
C LYS A 110 7.36 0.35 6.86
N VAL A 111 7.65 0.69 8.11
CA VAL A 111 8.77 0.15 8.88
C VAL A 111 8.23 -0.55 10.12
N ARG A 112 8.56 -1.83 10.30
CA ARG A 112 8.27 -2.57 11.52
C ARG A 112 9.26 -2.17 12.60
N LEU A 113 8.76 -1.62 13.70
CA LEU A 113 9.54 -1.18 14.85
C LEU A 113 9.69 -2.30 15.89
N LEU A 114 8.61 -3.05 16.13
CA LEU A 114 8.59 -4.17 17.06
C LEU A 114 7.91 -5.38 16.42
N GLU A 115 8.47 -6.54 16.63
CA GLU A 115 7.90 -7.83 16.22
C GLU A 115 7.00 -8.38 17.31
N GLU A 116 5.91 -9.04 16.86
CA GLU A 116 4.96 -9.66 17.78
C GLU A 116 5.61 -10.75 18.61
N SER A 117 5.35 -10.70 19.90
CA SER A 117 5.69 -11.77 20.85
C SER A 117 4.45 -12.18 21.64
N THR A 118 4.57 -13.02 22.63
CA THR A 118 3.44 -13.45 23.48
C THR A 118 2.68 -12.24 24.07
N TRP A 119 3.37 -11.20 24.51
CA TRP A 119 2.78 -10.04 25.19
C TRP A 119 2.84 -8.74 24.40
N ILE A 120 3.73 -8.64 23.41
CA ILE A 120 3.97 -7.42 22.64
C ILE A 120 3.30 -7.56 21.27
N PRO A 121 2.51 -6.58 20.79
CA PRO A 121 2.01 -6.55 19.42
C PRO A 121 3.14 -6.27 18.42
N ASN A 122 2.94 -6.61 17.15
CA ASN A 122 3.67 -5.94 16.08
C ASN A 122 3.38 -4.45 16.14
N ILE A 123 4.42 -3.61 16.03
CA ILE A 123 4.27 -2.16 15.90
C ILE A 123 4.97 -1.72 14.64
N SER A 124 4.26 -0.99 13.79
CA SER A 124 4.80 -0.42 12.57
C SER A 124 4.51 1.08 12.49
N LEU A 125 5.46 1.79 11.89
CA LEU A 125 5.36 3.19 11.50
C LEU A 125 5.29 3.25 9.98
N GLY A 126 4.38 4.05 9.44
CA GLY A 126 4.28 4.22 8.00
C GLY A 126 4.11 5.67 7.59
N PHE A 127 4.56 5.93 6.37
CA PHE A 127 4.44 7.20 5.67
C PHE A 127 3.82 6.92 4.31
N ARG A 128 2.70 7.53 4.03
CA ARG A 128 2.07 7.51 2.70
C ARG A 128 2.45 8.76 1.93
N ASP A 129 2.62 8.61 0.64
CA ASP A 129 2.94 9.68 -0.30
C ASP A 129 4.18 10.49 0.11
N LEU A 130 5.19 9.80 0.68
CA LEU A 130 6.43 10.41 1.18
C LEU A 130 7.20 11.13 0.06
N MET A 131 7.16 10.58 -1.16
CA MET A 131 7.71 11.16 -2.37
C MET A 131 6.66 11.06 -3.48
N GLY A 132 6.05 12.18 -3.84
CA GLY A 132 4.98 12.21 -4.82
C GLY A 132 4.34 13.57 -4.94
N THR A 133 3.05 13.59 -5.28
CA THR A 133 2.28 14.83 -5.43
C THR A 133 1.72 15.36 -4.10
N GLY A 134 1.78 14.57 -3.03
CA GLY A 134 1.36 14.96 -1.69
C GLY A 134 -0.16 14.96 -1.48
N LEU A 135 -0.94 14.41 -2.42
CA LEU A 135 -2.40 14.40 -2.34
C LEU A 135 -2.93 13.51 -1.20
N PHE A 136 -2.26 12.39 -0.93
CA PHE A 136 -2.64 11.40 0.07
C PHE A 136 -1.59 11.28 1.18
N ASP A 137 -0.81 12.34 1.39
CA ASP A 137 0.26 12.28 2.36
C ASP A 137 -0.29 12.06 3.77
N SER A 138 0.30 11.10 4.47
CA SER A 138 -0.13 10.69 5.79
C SER A 138 1.00 9.99 6.54
N GLU A 139 1.01 10.15 7.85
CA GLU A 139 1.82 9.36 8.76
C GLU A 139 0.91 8.53 9.66
N TYR A 140 1.37 7.36 10.05
CA TYR A 140 0.63 6.53 11.00
C TYR A 140 1.54 5.67 11.86
N VAL A 141 1.06 5.36 13.04
CA VAL A 141 1.59 4.30 13.91
C VAL A 141 0.48 3.29 14.12
N VAL A 142 0.78 2.02 13.91
CA VAL A 142 -0.20 0.94 14.02
C VAL A 142 0.37 -0.23 14.80
N GLY A 143 -0.46 -0.79 15.68
CA GLY A 143 -0.18 -2.02 16.40
C GLY A 143 -1.13 -3.13 15.95
N THR A 144 -0.62 -4.34 15.72
CA THR A 144 -1.44 -5.52 15.39
C THR A 144 -1.06 -6.68 16.28
N LYS A 145 -2.07 -7.31 16.90
CA LYS A 145 -1.90 -8.44 17.80
C LYS A 145 -2.84 -9.58 17.47
N ARG A 146 -2.28 -10.79 17.34
CA ARG A 146 -3.06 -12.00 17.16
C ARG A 146 -3.48 -12.57 18.51
N VAL A 147 -4.78 -12.83 18.66
CA VAL A 147 -5.34 -13.52 19.81
C VAL A 147 -6.26 -14.64 19.31
N GLY A 148 -5.78 -15.88 19.38
CA GLY A 148 -6.47 -17.01 18.77
C GLY A 148 -6.61 -16.85 17.25
N PRO A 149 -7.84 -16.96 16.69
CA PRO A 149 -8.08 -16.79 15.26
C PRO A 149 -8.21 -15.32 14.81
N PHE A 150 -8.20 -14.35 15.75
CA PHE A 150 -8.44 -12.94 15.47
C PHE A 150 -7.14 -12.14 15.45
N ASP A 151 -7.02 -11.24 14.47
CA ASP A 151 -6.01 -10.18 14.42
C ASP A 151 -6.67 -8.85 14.79
N PHE A 152 -6.28 -8.30 15.94
CA PHE A 152 -6.72 -6.98 16.39
C PHE A 152 -5.72 -5.93 15.94
N THR A 153 -6.20 -4.89 15.27
CA THR A 153 -5.38 -3.77 14.82
C THR A 153 -5.92 -2.48 15.41
N LEU A 154 -5.02 -1.69 15.99
CA LEU A 154 -5.28 -0.34 16.49
C LEU A 154 -4.16 0.58 16.02
N GLY A 155 -4.53 1.77 15.58
CA GLY A 155 -3.54 2.73 15.10
C GLY A 155 -4.00 4.16 15.28
N MET A 156 -3.07 5.05 15.02
CA MET A 156 -3.26 6.50 14.98
C MET A 156 -2.62 7.02 13.70
N GLY A 157 -3.31 7.91 13.01
CA GLY A 157 -2.84 8.51 11.77
C GLY A 157 -3.04 10.03 11.76
N TRP A 158 -2.25 10.67 10.95
CA TRP A 158 -2.25 12.11 10.70
C TRP A 158 -2.24 12.37 9.18
N GLY A 159 -2.43 13.62 8.79
CA GLY A 159 -2.57 14.00 7.39
C GLY A 159 -3.89 13.52 6.83
N ASN A 160 -3.92 13.01 5.61
CA ASN A 160 -5.13 12.51 4.95
C ASN A 160 -5.85 11.38 5.73
N MET A 161 -5.16 10.70 6.66
CA MET A 161 -5.76 9.66 7.52
C MET A 161 -6.41 10.20 8.79
N GLY A 162 -6.18 11.47 9.19
CA GLY A 162 -6.64 12.01 10.47
C GLY A 162 -6.94 13.49 10.42
N GLU A 163 -8.08 13.87 9.87
CA GLU A 163 -8.49 15.27 9.64
C GLU A 163 -8.90 16.03 10.91
N SER A 164 -9.25 15.34 11.98
CA SER A 164 -9.87 16.01 13.15
C SER A 164 -8.93 16.87 14.00
N GLY A 165 -7.62 16.81 13.78
CA GLY A 165 -6.64 17.63 14.49
C GLY A 165 -6.57 17.43 16.00
N ASN A 166 -7.23 16.41 16.55
CA ASN A 166 -7.36 16.17 17.99
C ASN A 166 -6.01 15.88 18.68
N ILE A 167 -5.05 15.36 17.92
CA ILE A 167 -3.71 15.06 18.41
C ILE A 167 -2.72 15.66 17.44
N THR A 168 -1.88 16.55 17.94
CA THR A 168 -0.83 17.21 17.12
C THR A 168 0.08 16.16 16.52
N ASN A 169 0.37 16.28 15.22
CA ASN A 169 1.29 15.41 14.50
C ASN A 169 2.70 15.50 15.12
N PRO A 170 3.27 14.45 15.71
CA PRO A 170 4.59 14.49 16.30
C PRO A 170 5.72 14.67 15.29
N PHE A 171 5.45 14.36 14.01
CA PHE A 171 6.44 14.41 12.91
C PHE A 171 6.62 15.80 12.33
N CYS A 172 5.81 16.80 12.74
CA CYS A 172 5.94 18.19 12.35
C CYS A 172 7.35 18.77 12.58
N LYS A 173 8.06 18.26 13.59
CA LYS A 173 9.43 18.67 13.90
C LYS A 173 10.44 18.29 12.81
N TRP A 174 10.08 17.38 11.93
CA TRP A 174 10.96 16.93 10.83
C TRP A 174 10.66 17.65 9.53
N LYS A 175 9.39 18.03 9.33
CA LYS A 175 8.95 18.76 8.14
C LYS A 175 7.76 19.63 8.49
N ASP A 176 7.93 20.94 8.42
CA ASP A 176 6.91 21.96 8.80
C ASP A 176 5.62 21.80 7.97
N ASP A 177 5.74 21.42 6.70
CA ASP A 177 4.60 21.20 5.80
C ASP A 177 3.62 20.14 6.34
N TRP A 178 4.09 19.18 7.17
CA TRP A 178 3.23 18.16 7.76
C TRP A 178 2.29 18.68 8.85
N CYS A 179 2.50 19.92 9.30
CA CYS A 179 1.63 20.62 10.24
C CYS A 179 0.66 21.60 9.59
N SER A 180 0.93 22.01 8.36
CA SER A 180 0.19 23.07 7.65
C SER A 180 -0.51 22.54 6.39
N ARG A 181 -0.90 21.25 6.40
CA ARG A 181 -1.64 20.65 5.30
C ARG A 181 -3.02 21.28 5.19
N ASP A 182 -3.43 21.57 3.95
CA ASP A 182 -4.80 21.98 3.68
C ASP A 182 -5.75 20.82 3.98
N ASP A 183 -6.71 21.04 4.88
CA ASP A 183 -7.74 20.07 5.30
C ASP A 183 -8.78 19.79 4.19
N SER A 184 -8.52 20.18 2.96
CA SER A 184 -9.51 20.22 1.88
C SER A 184 -9.38 19.03 0.94
N TYR A 185 -10.04 17.93 1.31
CA TYR A 185 -10.54 16.95 0.35
C TYR A 185 -11.94 16.51 0.72
#